data_8c43d0c0cda7ec7860cd761e588fd294
#
_entry.id   8c43d0c0cda7ec7860cd761e588fd294
#
_cell.length_a   1.000
_cell.length_b   1.000
_cell.length_c   1.000
_cell.angle_alpha   90.00
_cell.angle_beta   90.00
_cell.angle_gamma   90.00
#
_symmetry.space_group_name_H-M   'P 1'
#
loop_
_entity.id
_entity.type
_entity.pdbx_description
1 polymer ?
#
loop_
_entity_poly.entity_id
_entity_poly.type
_entity_poly.pdbx_seq_one_letter_code
_entity_poly.pdbx_strand_id
1 'polypeptide(L)'
;MKDDKGLYYYPFPQNKRVRMYIRSSGSTVEFRMWHADDPALWDKHGWVAWEAIEQAIAMYSGKGFDPKQAYDIRVARALINEAARETKK
;
A
#
# COMPACT_ATOMS: atom_id res chain seq x y z
N MET A 1 -4.51 -5.83 -8.62
CA MET A 1 -5.63 -6.61 -8.06
C MET A 1 -6.58 -5.67 -7.32
N LYS A 2 -7.80 -6.08 -7.16
CA LYS A 2 -8.83 -5.19 -6.61
C LYS A 2 -9.88 -6.01 -5.88
N ASP A 3 -10.37 -5.49 -4.74
CA ASP A 3 -11.48 -6.09 -4.01
C ASP A 3 -12.38 -4.99 -3.41
N ASP A 4 -13.24 -5.32 -2.43
CA ASP A 4 -14.17 -4.37 -1.82
C ASP A 4 -13.48 -3.15 -1.20
N LYS A 5 -12.24 -3.33 -0.74
CA LYS A 5 -11.48 -2.28 -0.08
C LYS A 5 -10.71 -1.41 -1.06
N GLY A 6 -10.55 -1.87 -2.29
CA GLY A 6 -9.87 -1.13 -3.34
C GLY A 6 -8.75 -1.90 -4.00
N LEU A 7 -7.85 -1.17 -4.64
CA LEU A 7 -6.68 -1.75 -5.30
C LEU A 7 -5.68 -2.21 -4.27
N TYR A 8 -5.02 -3.32 -4.54
CA TYR A 8 -3.99 -3.84 -3.63
C TYR A 8 -2.95 -4.65 -4.39
N TYR A 9 -1.81 -4.89 -3.71
CA TYR A 9 -0.79 -5.83 -4.15
C TYR A 9 -0.26 -6.58 -2.93
N TYR A 10 0.49 -7.65 -3.17
CA TYR A 10 1.11 -8.42 -2.10
C TYR A 10 2.51 -7.88 -1.85
N PRO A 11 2.74 -7.15 -0.74
CA PRO A 11 4.06 -6.58 -0.47
C PRO A 11 5.11 -7.64 -0.16
N PHE A 12 4.65 -8.80 0.29
CA PHE A 12 5.52 -9.95 0.56
C PHE A 12 4.99 -11.11 -0.29
N PRO A 13 5.53 -11.33 -1.49
CA PRO A 13 4.96 -12.32 -2.43
C PRO A 13 4.82 -13.72 -1.86
N GLN A 14 5.65 -14.07 -0.88
CA GLN A 14 5.62 -15.39 -0.25
C GLN A 14 4.57 -15.48 0.86
N ASN A 15 3.98 -14.35 1.25
CA ASN A 15 2.96 -14.32 2.30
C ASN A 15 1.73 -13.56 1.82
N LYS A 16 0.79 -14.27 1.24
CA LYS A 16 -0.44 -13.67 0.69
C LYS A 16 -1.46 -13.32 1.77
N ARG A 17 -1.11 -13.52 3.03
CA ARG A 17 -1.95 -13.10 4.15
C ARG A 17 -1.79 -11.62 4.46
N VAL A 18 -0.85 -10.95 3.80
CA VAL A 18 -0.63 -9.50 3.91
C VAL A 18 -0.93 -8.85 2.57
N ARG A 19 -1.77 -7.80 2.61
CA ARG A 19 -2.09 -7.02 1.41
C ARG A 19 -1.81 -5.56 1.68
N MET A 20 -1.25 -4.88 0.69
CA MET A 20 -1.06 -3.43 0.76
C MET A 20 -2.07 -2.77 -0.15
N TYR A 21 -3.04 -2.07 0.44
CA TYR A 21 -4.03 -1.32 -0.32
C TYR A 21 -3.51 0.06 -0.65
N ILE A 22 -3.85 0.53 -1.82
CA ILE A 22 -3.40 1.82 -2.31
C ILE A 22 -4.56 2.58 -2.93
N ARG A 23 -4.48 3.92 -2.87
CA ARG A 23 -5.46 4.77 -3.54
C ARG A 23 -4.82 6.10 -3.90
N SER A 24 -5.41 6.76 -4.90
CA SER A 24 -5.05 8.12 -5.24
C SER A 24 -5.88 9.08 -4.40
N SER A 25 -5.24 10.08 -3.81
CA SER A 25 -5.93 11.10 -3.02
C SER A 25 -5.34 12.46 -3.41
N GLY A 26 -6.06 13.21 -4.23
CA GLY A 26 -5.56 14.46 -4.77
C GLY A 26 -4.30 14.22 -5.60
N SER A 27 -3.21 14.87 -5.23
CA SER A 27 -1.93 14.73 -5.93
C SER A 27 -1.01 13.69 -5.29
N THR A 28 -1.48 12.95 -4.29
CA THR A 28 -0.66 11.98 -3.58
C THR A 28 -1.23 10.58 -3.68
N VAL A 29 -0.43 9.61 -3.28
CA VAL A 29 -0.82 8.19 -3.18
C VAL A 29 -0.84 7.85 -1.70
N GLU A 30 -1.88 7.12 -1.28
CA GLU A 30 -2.01 6.67 0.09
C GLU A 30 -1.95 5.14 0.15
N PHE A 31 -1.41 4.65 1.26
CA PHE A 31 -1.24 3.21 1.53
C PHE A 31 -1.96 2.82 2.81
N ARG A 32 -2.46 1.60 2.84
CA ARG A 32 -3.07 1.04 4.06
C ARG A 32 -2.88 -0.47 4.04
N MET A 33 -2.23 -1.00 5.08
CA MET A 33 -1.91 -2.42 5.16
C MET A 33 -3.05 -3.22 5.79
N TRP A 34 -3.33 -4.38 5.21
CA TRP A 34 -4.25 -5.36 5.76
C TRP A 34 -3.50 -6.65 6.05
N HIS A 35 -3.74 -7.24 7.21
CA HIS A 35 -3.09 -8.47 7.62
C HIS A 35 -4.14 -9.46 8.11
N ALA A 36 -4.15 -10.67 7.54
CA ALA A 36 -5.15 -11.67 7.89
C ALA A 36 -5.07 -12.11 9.34
N ASP A 37 -3.88 -12.14 9.91
CA ASP A 37 -3.66 -12.56 11.30
C ASP A 37 -3.91 -11.44 12.32
N ASP A 38 -4.06 -10.21 11.84
CA ASP A 38 -4.36 -9.06 12.70
C ASP A 38 -5.33 -8.12 11.99
N PRO A 39 -6.61 -8.51 11.89
CA PRO A 39 -7.59 -7.66 11.19
C PRO A 39 -7.76 -6.28 11.82
N ALA A 40 -7.48 -6.14 13.12
CA ALA A 40 -7.57 -4.86 13.81
C ALA A 40 -6.55 -3.84 13.30
N LEU A 41 -5.49 -4.30 12.66
CA LEU A 41 -4.47 -3.42 12.08
C LEU A 41 -5.10 -2.44 11.09
N TRP A 42 -6.07 -2.90 10.31
CA TRP A 42 -6.79 -2.06 9.34
C TRP A 42 -7.44 -0.85 10.01
N ASP A 43 -8.03 -1.07 11.19
CA ASP A 43 -8.73 -0.01 11.92
C ASP A 43 -7.77 0.87 12.75
N LYS A 44 -6.67 0.29 13.21
CA LYS A 44 -5.69 1.02 14.03
C LYS A 44 -4.90 2.04 13.22
N HIS A 45 -4.60 1.71 11.99
CA HIS A 45 -3.78 2.53 11.11
C HIS A 45 -4.60 2.89 9.88
N GLY A 46 -4.96 4.15 9.73
CA GLY A 46 -5.71 4.60 8.57
C GLY A 46 -4.84 4.68 7.31
N TRP A 47 -5.33 5.37 6.32
CA TRP A 47 -4.59 5.65 5.11
C TRP A 47 -3.45 6.60 5.41
N VAL A 48 -2.26 6.28 4.90
CA VAL A 48 -1.05 7.04 5.12
C VAL A 48 -0.51 7.54 3.79
N ALA A 49 -0.28 8.85 3.70
CA ALA A 49 0.23 9.45 2.48
C ALA A 49 1.68 9.04 2.21
N TRP A 50 2.02 8.90 0.93
CA TRP A 50 3.36 8.51 0.52
C TRP A 50 4.44 9.41 1.12
N GLU A 51 4.19 10.73 1.19
CA GLU A 51 5.16 11.67 1.75
C GLU A 51 5.50 11.36 3.20
N ALA A 52 4.51 10.96 3.99
CA ALA A 52 4.74 10.55 5.37
C ALA A 52 5.52 9.25 5.44
N ILE A 53 5.23 8.33 4.52
CA ILE A 53 5.94 7.04 4.44
C ILE A 53 7.40 7.27 4.07
N GLU A 54 7.68 8.17 3.14
CA GLU A 54 9.05 8.51 2.74
C GLU A 54 9.87 9.01 3.93
N GLN A 55 9.27 9.88 4.75
CA GLN A 55 9.94 10.39 5.95
C GLN A 55 10.22 9.27 6.94
N ALA A 56 9.27 8.38 7.14
CA ALA A 56 9.43 7.24 8.04
C ALA A 56 10.54 6.29 7.54
N ILE A 57 10.58 6.03 6.24
CA ILE A 57 11.60 5.18 5.64
C ILE A 57 12.99 5.78 5.85
N ALA A 58 13.12 7.09 5.67
CA ALA A 58 14.40 7.78 5.83
C ALA A 58 14.92 7.68 7.27
N MET A 59 14.02 7.59 8.23
CA MET A 59 14.37 7.50 9.65
C MET A 59 14.48 6.06 10.14
N TYR A 60 14.10 5.09 9.31
CA TYR A 60 14.06 3.69 9.71
C TYR A 60 15.47 3.09 9.78
N SER A 61 15.79 2.48 10.89
CA SER A 61 17.08 1.81 11.08
C SER A 61 16.95 0.37 11.58
N GLY A 62 15.74 -0.15 11.62
CA GLY A 62 15.48 -1.50 12.09
C GLY A 62 15.96 -2.57 11.12
N LYS A 63 16.03 -3.82 11.61
CA LYS A 63 16.45 -4.96 10.81
C LYS A 63 15.28 -5.92 10.64
N GLY A 64 15.33 -6.71 9.57
CA GLY A 64 14.34 -7.75 9.32
C GLY A 64 13.10 -7.32 8.57
N PHE A 65 12.80 -6.04 8.56
CA PHE A 65 11.68 -5.49 7.81
C PHE A 65 12.18 -4.42 6.86
N ASP A 66 11.85 -4.55 5.59
CA ASP A 66 12.23 -3.56 4.59
C ASP A 66 11.01 -2.73 4.19
N PRO A 67 10.89 -1.50 4.70
CA PRO A 67 9.73 -0.68 4.37
C PRO A 67 9.66 -0.32 2.89
N LYS A 68 10.78 -0.29 2.18
CA LYS A 68 10.78 -0.02 0.74
C LYS A 68 10.13 -1.14 -0.04
N GLN A 69 10.24 -2.37 0.45
CA GLN A 69 9.58 -3.51 -0.16
C GLN A 69 8.07 -3.44 0.09
N ALA A 70 7.67 -3.11 1.30
CA ALA A 70 6.27 -3.06 1.67
C ALA A 70 5.53 -1.89 1.01
N TYR A 71 6.18 -0.72 0.94
CA TYR A 71 5.58 0.50 0.39
C TYR A 71 6.25 0.84 -0.94
N ASP A 72 5.80 0.19 -2.01
CA ASP A 72 6.37 0.37 -3.34
C ASP A 72 5.53 1.35 -4.15
N ILE A 73 6.00 2.59 -4.20
CA ILE A 73 5.28 3.66 -4.89
C ILE A 73 5.16 3.40 -6.40
N ARG A 74 6.12 2.71 -6.99
CA ARG A 74 6.07 2.42 -8.44
C ARG A 74 4.96 1.44 -8.76
N VAL A 75 4.82 0.40 -7.94
CA VAL A 75 3.73 -0.56 -8.09
C VAL A 75 2.39 0.12 -7.85
N ALA A 76 2.30 0.96 -6.82
CA ALA A 76 1.08 1.68 -6.49
C ALA A 76 0.63 2.56 -7.66
N ARG A 77 1.54 3.34 -8.23
CA ARG A 77 1.22 4.21 -9.36
C ARG A 77 0.81 3.42 -10.59
N ALA A 78 1.49 2.30 -10.85
CA ALA A 78 1.15 1.45 -11.99
C ALA A 78 -0.27 0.90 -11.86
N LEU A 79 -0.65 0.44 -10.67
CA LEU A 79 -1.99 -0.08 -10.42
C LEU A 79 -3.06 1.00 -10.56
N ILE A 80 -2.80 2.19 -10.05
CA ILE A 80 -3.73 3.31 -10.14
C ILE A 80 -3.92 3.72 -11.59
N ASN A 81 -2.83 3.81 -12.36
CA ASN A 81 -2.90 4.16 -13.78
C ASN A 81 -3.65 3.11 -14.60
N GLU A 82 -3.42 1.84 -14.29
CA GLU A 82 -4.12 0.75 -14.95
C GLU A 82 -5.62 0.80 -14.68
N ALA A 83 -5.99 1.03 -13.43
CA ALA A 83 -7.41 1.16 -13.06
C ALA A 83 -8.06 2.36 -13.74
N ALA A 84 -7.35 3.47 -13.86
CA ALA A 84 -7.85 4.65 -14.55
C ALA A 84 -8.11 4.38 -16.04
N ARG A 85 -7.25 3.58 -16.67
CA ARG A 85 -7.45 3.20 -18.07
C ARG A 85 -8.66 2.30 -18.24
N GLU A 86 -8.89 1.39 -17.30
CA GLU A 86 -10.02 0.47 -17.37
C GLU A 86 -11.35 1.19 -17.25
N THR A 87 -11.39 2.27 -16.48
CA THR A 87 -12.62 3.05 -16.30
C THR A 87 -12.85 4.07 -17.41
N LYS A 88 -11.84 4.36 -18.18
CA LYS A 88 -11.93 5.28 -19.32
C LYS A 88 -12.35 4.52 -20.56
N LYS A 89 -13.50 4.85 -21.06
CA LYS A 89 -13.98 4.28 -22.31
C LYS A 89 -14.32 5.37 -23.30
#